data_ea2a9ecdb5baf0144ee2877571f07931
#
_entry.id   ea2a9ecdb5baf0144ee2877571f07931
#
_cell.length_a   1.000
_cell.length_b   1.000
_cell.length_c   1.000
_cell.angle_alpha   90.00
_cell.angle_beta   90.00
_cell.angle_gamma   90.00
#
_symmetry.space_group_name_H-M   'P 1'
#
loop_
_entity.id
_entity.type
_entity.pdbx_description
1 polymer ?
#
loop_
_entity_poly.entity_id
_entity_poly.type
_entity_poly.pdbx_seq_one_letter_code
_entity_poly.pdbx_strand_id
1 'polypeptide(L)'
;FFGFVFSLLILGILAISVLFFKADVELFFDVEEVTRFEGCDVTLLNVLRAEVTDVNGNSLGYDYAEAIGRNGVSSVKLNIEELVEPIFKDKTVVFKDTSCATADLSKCCSQIVPKYKPEQGELSYVEVSLVDETK
;
A
#
# COMPACT_ATOMS: atom_id res chain seq x y z
N PHE A 1 -9.31 2.93 -58.23
CA PHE A 1 -7.97 3.44 -57.85
C PHE A 1 -8.00 4.24 -56.54
N PHE A 2 -8.88 5.20 -56.40
CA PHE A 2 -9.01 5.97 -55.17
C PHE A 2 -9.44 5.14 -53.99
N GLY A 3 -10.34 4.18 -54.15
CA GLY A 3 -10.78 3.28 -53.07
C GLY A 3 -9.65 2.40 -52.52
N PHE A 4 -8.75 1.96 -53.38
CA PHE A 4 -7.60 1.14 -53.01
C PHE A 4 -6.57 1.94 -52.18
N VAL A 5 -6.24 3.15 -52.61
CA VAL A 5 -5.33 4.03 -51.91
C VAL A 5 -5.89 4.43 -50.53
N PHE A 6 -7.18 4.71 -50.48
CA PHE A 6 -7.88 5.06 -49.23
C PHE A 6 -7.89 3.89 -48.21
N SER A 7 -8.12 2.67 -48.75
CA SER A 7 -8.07 1.45 -47.93
C SER A 7 -6.69 1.18 -47.34
N LEU A 8 -5.63 1.39 -48.13
CA LEU A 8 -4.24 1.26 -47.64
C LEU A 8 -3.89 2.31 -46.58
N LEU A 9 -4.40 3.55 -46.73
CA LEU A 9 -4.22 4.60 -45.74
C LEU A 9 -4.87 4.24 -44.40
N ILE A 10 -6.10 3.75 -44.42
CA ILE A 10 -6.82 3.32 -43.21
C ILE A 10 -6.08 2.17 -42.53
N LEU A 11 -5.62 1.17 -43.29
CA LEU A 11 -4.85 0.04 -42.77
C LEU A 11 -3.54 0.51 -42.12
N GLY A 12 -2.85 1.46 -42.73
CA GLY A 12 -1.63 2.06 -42.17
C GLY A 12 -1.86 2.77 -40.83
N ILE A 13 -2.94 3.56 -40.73
CA ILE A 13 -3.30 4.27 -39.50
C ILE A 13 -3.67 3.26 -38.40
N LEU A 14 -4.43 2.21 -38.72
CA LEU A 14 -4.78 1.17 -37.76
C LEU A 14 -3.54 0.41 -37.24
N ALA A 15 -2.61 0.07 -38.13
CA ALA A 15 -1.36 -0.61 -37.74
C ALA A 15 -0.52 0.24 -36.81
N ILE A 16 -0.38 1.54 -37.09
CA ILE A 16 0.34 2.48 -36.23
C ILE A 16 -0.36 2.60 -34.87
N SER A 17 -1.68 2.72 -34.84
CA SER A 17 -2.46 2.81 -33.59
C SER A 17 -2.26 1.57 -32.71
N VAL A 18 -2.22 0.37 -33.27
CA VAL A 18 -1.98 -0.87 -32.53
C VAL A 18 -0.57 -0.91 -31.95
N LEU A 19 0.43 -0.42 -32.69
CA LEU A 19 1.81 -0.35 -32.21
C LEU A 19 1.95 0.62 -31.03
N PHE A 20 1.32 1.79 -31.11
CA PHE A 20 1.31 2.75 -30.01
C PHE A 20 0.58 2.20 -28.77
N PHE A 21 -0.54 1.51 -28.98
CA PHE A 21 -1.30 0.91 -27.87
C PHE A 21 -0.52 -0.19 -27.16
N LYS A 22 0.24 -1.00 -27.87
CA LYS A 22 1.14 -1.99 -27.28
C LYS A 22 2.27 -1.35 -26.49
N ALA A 23 2.88 -0.29 -27.00
CA ALA A 23 3.94 0.43 -26.30
C ALA A 23 3.45 1.05 -24.99
N ASP A 24 2.25 1.64 -24.97
CA ASP A 24 1.64 2.19 -23.76
C ASP A 24 1.31 1.10 -22.72
N VAL A 25 0.85 -0.07 -23.17
CA VAL A 25 0.55 -1.20 -22.28
C VAL A 25 1.82 -1.79 -21.69
N GLU A 26 2.90 -1.92 -22.45
CA GLU A 26 4.20 -2.38 -21.93
C GLU A 26 4.79 -1.40 -20.89
N LEU A 27 4.70 -0.11 -21.13
CA LEU A 27 5.10 0.93 -20.16
C LEU A 27 4.29 0.86 -18.87
N PHE A 28 3.00 0.56 -18.95
CA PHE A 28 2.13 0.40 -17.79
C PHE A 28 2.49 -0.83 -16.95
N PHE A 29 2.85 -1.94 -17.58
CA PHE A 29 3.30 -3.16 -16.90
C PHE A 29 4.67 -3.01 -16.24
N ASP A 30 5.60 -2.28 -16.85
CA ASP A 30 6.91 -2.01 -16.26
C ASP A 30 6.83 -1.18 -14.96
N VAL A 31 5.85 -0.31 -14.82
CA VAL A 31 5.59 0.45 -13.59
C VAL A 31 5.09 -0.46 -12.46
N GLU A 32 4.34 -1.51 -12.75
CA GLU A 32 3.88 -2.48 -11.75
C GLU A 32 5.02 -3.37 -11.21
N GLU A 33 6.03 -3.69 -12.00
CA GLU A 33 7.17 -4.51 -11.56
C GLU A 33 8.06 -3.80 -10.53
N VAL A 34 7.99 -2.48 -10.42
CA VAL A 34 8.79 -1.70 -9.45
C VAL A 34 8.28 -1.86 -8.02
N THR A 35 7.02 -2.24 -7.82
CA THR A 35 6.45 -2.47 -6.49
C THR A 35 6.50 -3.95 -6.11
N ARG A 36 7.70 -4.43 -5.76
CA ARG A 36 7.91 -5.83 -5.34
C ARG A 36 7.29 -6.22 -4.00
N PHE A 37 6.82 -5.25 -3.24
CA PHE A 37 6.09 -5.48 -1.99
C PHE A 37 4.58 -5.36 -2.26
N GLU A 38 4.11 -6.24 -3.14
CA GLU A 38 2.71 -6.25 -3.57
C GLU A 38 1.75 -6.45 -2.39
N GLY A 39 0.69 -5.68 -2.38
CA GLY A 39 -0.36 -5.76 -1.38
C GLY A 39 0.00 -5.17 -0.02
N CYS A 40 1.20 -4.63 0.17
CA CYS A 40 1.61 -4.01 1.43
C CYS A 40 0.70 -2.85 1.83
N ASP A 41 0.42 -1.91 0.92
CA ASP A 41 -0.44 -0.76 1.21
C ASP A 41 -1.86 -1.19 1.57
N VAL A 42 -2.43 -2.12 0.82
CA VAL A 42 -3.78 -2.65 1.07
C VAL A 42 -3.82 -3.43 2.38
N THR A 43 -2.82 -4.25 2.65
CA THR A 43 -2.70 -5.01 3.89
C THR A 43 -2.58 -4.09 5.09
N LEU A 44 -1.71 -3.09 5.02
CA LEU A 44 -1.53 -2.11 6.09
C LEU A 44 -2.82 -1.35 6.37
N LEU A 45 -3.52 -0.90 5.33
CA LEU A 45 -4.79 -0.20 5.46
C LEU A 45 -5.87 -1.09 6.10
N ASN A 46 -5.96 -2.35 5.67
CA ASN A 46 -6.92 -3.31 6.20
C ASN A 46 -6.63 -3.65 7.67
N VAL A 47 -5.37 -3.82 8.03
CA VAL A 47 -4.97 -4.08 9.42
C VAL A 47 -5.27 -2.88 10.31
N LEU A 48 -4.99 -1.67 9.85
CA LEU A 48 -5.31 -0.44 10.61
C LEU A 48 -6.81 -0.24 10.84
N ARG A 49 -7.65 -0.73 9.93
CA ARG A 49 -9.12 -0.70 10.04
C ARG A 49 -9.71 -1.90 10.78
N ALA A 50 -8.92 -2.92 11.07
CA ALA A 50 -9.38 -4.06 11.84
C ALA A 50 -9.70 -3.65 13.27
N GLU A 51 -10.76 -4.24 13.83
CA GLU A 51 -11.13 -4.00 15.21
C GLU A 51 -10.14 -4.62 16.18
N VAL A 52 -9.79 -3.89 17.22
CA VAL A 52 -8.97 -4.39 18.32
C VAL A 52 -9.82 -5.35 19.17
N THR A 53 -9.29 -6.53 19.42
CA THR A 53 -9.91 -7.55 20.26
C THR A 53 -9.17 -7.73 21.56
N ASP A 54 -9.89 -8.12 22.61
CA ASP A 54 -9.31 -8.51 23.88
C ASP A 54 -8.73 -9.93 23.83
N VAL A 55 -8.17 -10.40 24.94
CA VAL A 55 -7.58 -11.76 25.07
C VAL A 55 -8.63 -12.87 24.86
N ASN A 56 -9.91 -12.59 24.98
CA ASN A 56 -11.02 -13.52 24.76
C ASN A 56 -11.58 -13.46 23.34
N GLY A 57 -11.06 -12.60 22.47
CA GLY A 57 -11.50 -12.41 21.10
C GLY A 57 -12.72 -11.48 20.96
N ASN A 58 -13.12 -10.77 22.00
CA ASN A 58 -14.22 -9.80 21.96
C ASN A 58 -13.73 -8.45 21.41
N SER A 59 -14.51 -7.84 20.51
CA SER A 59 -14.22 -6.51 19.98
C SER A 59 -14.29 -5.44 21.08
N LEU A 60 -13.30 -4.56 21.12
CA LEU A 60 -13.26 -3.41 22.03
C LEU A 60 -13.99 -2.19 21.47
N GLY A 61 -14.54 -2.26 20.25
CA GLY A 61 -15.33 -1.20 19.63
C GLY A 61 -14.52 -0.10 18.95
N TYR A 62 -13.22 -0.25 18.80
CA TYR A 62 -12.34 0.66 18.07
C TYR A 62 -11.33 -0.11 17.22
N ASP A 63 -10.82 0.54 16.18
CA ASP A 63 -9.83 -0.05 15.28
C ASP A 63 -8.39 0.24 15.73
N TYR A 64 -7.41 -0.40 15.05
CA TYR A 64 -5.99 -0.19 15.37
C TYR A 64 -5.53 1.23 15.07
N ALA A 65 -6.07 1.88 14.04
CA ALA A 65 -5.74 3.28 13.74
C ALA A 65 -6.13 4.20 14.91
N GLU A 66 -7.31 4.02 15.48
CA GLU A 66 -7.77 4.76 16.64
C GLU A 66 -6.92 4.46 17.87
N ALA A 67 -6.55 3.20 18.10
CA ALA A 67 -5.67 2.80 19.20
C ALA A 67 -4.30 3.47 19.08
N ILE A 68 -3.71 3.53 17.89
CA ILE A 68 -2.45 4.22 17.62
C ILE A 68 -2.59 5.73 17.86
N GLY A 69 -3.67 6.32 17.38
CA GLY A 69 -3.95 7.75 17.53
C GLY A 69 -4.07 8.20 18.98
N ARG A 70 -4.61 7.33 19.86
CA ARG A 70 -4.81 7.61 21.28
C ARG A 70 -3.60 7.25 22.15
N ASN A 71 -3.03 6.07 21.97
CA ASN A 71 -2.07 5.46 22.88
C ASN A 71 -0.66 5.28 22.30
N GLY A 72 -0.46 5.59 21.02
CA GLY A 72 0.81 5.39 20.33
C GLY A 72 0.98 3.98 19.73
N VAL A 73 2.01 3.85 18.92
CA VAL A 73 2.28 2.63 18.13
C VAL A 73 2.69 1.46 19.04
N SER A 74 3.43 1.72 20.10
CA SER A 74 3.95 0.67 20.99
C SER A 74 2.88 -0.18 21.64
N SER A 75 1.67 0.38 21.83
CA SER A 75 0.56 -0.33 22.46
C SER A 75 0.00 -1.49 21.62
N VAL A 76 0.15 -1.42 20.32
CA VAL A 76 -0.48 -2.39 19.37
C VAL A 76 0.53 -3.03 18.42
N LYS A 77 1.81 -2.68 18.50
CA LYS A 77 2.86 -3.15 17.60
C LYS A 77 2.88 -4.67 17.44
N LEU A 78 2.92 -5.40 18.54
CA LEU A 78 2.97 -6.86 18.53
C LEU A 78 1.72 -7.47 17.92
N ASN A 79 0.56 -6.92 18.22
CA ASN A 79 -0.71 -7.39 17.69
C ASN A 79 -0.79 -7.22 16.16
N ILE A 80 -0.32 -6.11 15.66
CA ILE A 80 -0.26 -5.83 14.21
C ILE A 80 0.73 -6.77 13.53
N GLU A 81 1.90 -6.97 14.10
CA GLU A 81 2.90 -7.90 13.56
C GLU A 81 2.37 -9.33 13.50
N GLU A 82 1.64 -9.79 14.50
CA GLU A 82 0.98 -11.10 14.51
C GLU A 82 -0.10 -11.23 13.42
N LEU A 83 -0.85 -10.17 13.14
CA LEU A 83 -1.85 -10.16 12.08
C LEU A 83 -1.23 -10.19 10.68
N VAL A 84 -0.08 -9.58 10.50
CA VAL A 84 0.62 -9.45 9.22
C VAL A 84 1.45 -10.69 8.89
N GLU A 85 1.99 -11.37 9.89
CA GLU A 85 2.86 -12.54 9.72
C GLU A 85 2.29 -13.62 8.78
N PRO A 86 1.03 -14.08 8.93
CA PRO A 86 0.48 -15.10 8.04
C PRO A 86 0.24 -14.62 6.61
N ILE A 87 0.17 -13.31 6.38
CA ILE A 87 -0.05 -12.73 5.05
C ILE A 87 1.25 -12.72 4.24
N PHE A 88 2.37 -12.43 4.89
CA PHE A 88 3.70 -12.38 4.29
C PHE A 88 4.59 -13.52 4.82
N LYS A 89 4.21 -14.77 4.52
CA LYS A 89 4.86 -15.98 5.06
C LYS A 89 6.35 -16.10 4.72
N ASP A 90 6.74 -15.61 3.54
CA ASP A 90 8.12 -15.71 3.03
C ASP A 90 8.98 -14.50 3.38
N LYS A 91 8.44 -13.56 4.17
CA LYS A 91 9.08 -12.29 4.49
C LYS A 91 9.06 -12.03 5.99
N THR A 92 10.11 -11.38 6.46
CA THR A 92 10.16 -10.86 7.83
C THR A 92 9.69 -9.41 7.81
N VAL A 93 8.43 -9.19 8.13
CA VAL A 93 7.80 -7.87 8.12
C VAL A 93 7.74 -7.30 9.52
N VAL A 94 8.22 -6.07 9.68
CA VAL A 94 8.23 -5.33 10.95
C VAL A 94 7.36 -4.10 10.82
N PHE A 95 6.57 -3.83 11.85
CA PHE A 95 5.75 -2.63 11.95
C PHE A 95 6.52 -1.54 12.70
N LYS A 96 6.66 -0.37 12.07
CA LYS A 96 7.43 0.76 12.61
C LYS A 96 6.59 2.04 12.63
N ASP A 97 6.94 2.94 13.52
CA ASP A 97 6.39 4.30 13.62
C ASP A 97 7.24 5.34 12.87
N THR A 98 7.82 4.92 11.77
CA THR A 98 8.70 5.75 10.93
C THR A 98 8.21 5.82 9.49
N SER A 99 8.65 6.88 8.79
CA SER A 99 8.40 7.06 7.37
C SER A 99 9.24 6.11 6.51
N CYS A 100 8.73 5.75 5.33
CA CYS A 100 9.48 5.06 4.29
C CYS A 100 10.43 5.98 3.50
N ALA A 101 10.53 7.26 3.82
CA ALA A 101 11.23 8.27 3.00
C ALA A 101 12.72 7.97 2.76
N THR A 102 13.35 7.21 3.65
CA THR A 102 14.77 6.83 3.55
C THR A 102 14.99 5.35 3.24
N ALA A 103 13.90 4.57 3.16
CA ALA A 103 13.94 3.15 2.88
C ALA A 103 13.76 2.86 1.40
N ASP A 104 14.18 1.67 0.98
CA ASP A 104 13.87 1.16 -0.34
C ASP A 104 12.34 0.96 -0.45
N LEU A 105 11.69 1.72 -1.34
CA LEU A 105 10.24 1.68 -1.54
C LEU A 105 9.74 0.30 -1.99
N SER A 106 10.62 -0.55 -2.52
CA SER A 106 10.29 -1.93 -2.86
C SER A 106 10.11 -2.84 -1.63
N LYS A 107 10.51 -2.37 -0.45
CA LYS A 107 10.47 -3.12 0.82
C LYS A 107 9.72 -2.40 1.94
N CYS A 108 9.06 -1.31 1.64
CA CYS A 108 8.40 -0.50 2.66
C CYS A 108 7.11 0.11 2.11
N CYS A 109 6.07 0.09 2.90
CA CYS A 109 4.86 0.88 2.67
C CYS A 109 4.47 1.62 3.94
N SER A 110 3.86 2.79 3.80
CA SER A 110 3.48 3.63 4.93
C SER A 110 2.07 4.17 4.80
N GLN A 111 1.48 4.49 5.95
CA GLN A 111 0.19 5.17 6.08
C GLN A 111 0.26 6.24 7.16
N ILE A 112 -0.53 7.28 7.01
CA ILE A 112 -0.65 8.36 7.98
C ILE A 112 -1.85 8.09 8.87
N VAL A 113 -1.61 8.09 10.18
CA VAL A 113 -2.64 7.92 11.19
C VAL A 113 -2.78 9.23 11.97
N PRO A 114 -3.99 9.83 12.05
CA PRO A 114 -4.19 11.03 12.84
C PRO A 114 -4.02 10.74 14.33
N LYS A 115 -3.27 11.61 15.00
CA LYS A 115 -3.18 11.61 16.48
C LYS A 115 -4.32 12.40 17.07
N TYR A 116 -4.95 11.81 18.05
CA TYR A 116 -5.97 12.48 18.84
C TYR A 116 -5.33 13.17 20.04
N LYS A 117 -5.17 14.50 19.94
CA LYS A 117 -4.76 15.36 21.06
C LYS A 117 -5.78 16.48 21.24
N PRO A 118 -6.86 16.23 21.98
CA PRO A 118 -7.93 17.23 22.16
C PRO A 118 -7.46 18.46 22.92
N GLU A 119 -6.38 18.34 23.71
CA GLU A 119 -5.90 19.42 24.57
C GLU A 119 -5.20 20.57 23.83
N GLN A 120 -4.70 20.32 22.62
CA GLN A 120 -3.93 21.33 21.86
C GLN A 120 -4.67 21.89 20.64
N GLY A 121 -5.82 21.35 20.28
CA GLY A 121 -6.58 21.77 19.10
C GLY A 121 -5.87 21.59 17.76
N GLU A 122 -4.69 20.99 17.75
CA GLU A 122 -3.89 20.74 16.56
C GLU A 122 -4.05 19.29 16.09
N LEU A 123 -4.28 19.14 14.75
CA LEU A 123 -4.21 17.86 14.09
C LEU A 123 -2.74 17.48 13.94
N SER A 124 -2.28 16.53 14.74
CA SER A 124 -0.99 15.90 14.54
C SER A 124 -1.16 14.51 13.92
N TYR A 125 -0.14 14.06 13.21
CA TYR A 125 -0.12 12.79 12.52
C TYR A 125 1.03 11.93 13.01
N VAL A 126 0.82 10.62 12.97
CA VAL A 126 1.87 9.63 13.08
C VAL A 126 1.95 8.87 11.77
N GLU A 127 3.14 8.69 11.23
CA GLU A 127 3.35 7.85 10.06
C GLU A 127 3.79 6.46 10.53
N VAL A 128 3.05 5.44 10.09
CA VAL A 128 3.34 4.05 10.40
C VAL A 128 3.72 3.31 9.13
N SER A 129 4.59 2.34 9.23
CA SER A 129 5.09 1.60 8.07
C SER A 129 5.23 0.11 8.35
N LEU A 130 5.10 -0.68 7.29
CA LEU A 130 5.52 -2.07 7.25
C LEU A 130 6.81 -2.16 6.44
N VAL A 131 7.83 -2.75 7.01
CA VAL A 131 9.15 -2.89 6.41
C VAL A 131 9.49 -4.36 6.28
N ASP A 132 9.89 -4.79 5.08
CA ASP A 132 10.44 -6.11 4.84
C ASP A 132 11.93 -6.12 5.19
N GLU A 133 12.27 -6.77 6.29
CA GLU A 133 13.64 -6.94 6.79
C GLU A 133 14.26 -8.28 6.41
N THR A 134 13.68 -9.00 5.46
CA THR A 134 14.22 -10.26 4.96
C THR A 134 15.62 -10.06 4.34
N LYS A 135 16.56 -10.82 4.82
CA LYS A 135 17.94 -10.78 4.33
C LYS A 135 18.12 -11.71 3.13
#